data_b5fd06e2f2ca66fdc8f93066cd302034
#
_entry.id   b5fd06e2f2ca66fdc8f93066cd302034
#
_cell.length_a   1.000
_cell.length_b   1.000
_cell.length_c   1.000
_cell.angle_alpha   90.00
_cell.angle_beta   90.00
_cell.angle_gamma   90.00
#
_symmetry.space_group_name_H-M   'P 1'
#
loop_
_entity.id
_entity.type
_entity.pdbx_description
1 polymer ?
#
loop_
_entity_poly.entity_id
_entity_poly.type
_entity_poly.pdbx_seq_one_letter_code
_entity_poly.pdbx_strand_id
1 'polypeptide(L)'
;MPAPPGSKWIDFPGAVMTYDSTGTVLDVNDAAAAMLGASPQDLIGSLADEADWLVTDARDGPISVHPVVAALKGRHEVRGALARVRRPDGADVWLQVDAIPEFSTSGDVSRVVAMLTDVTHLITHSRMSGRSAGDHIVEEVAERLAHARLDAEAILTTVTRALSKLRPGIWVASIMGKDPDIMRVIAVDDADPTFARYIEAMQGSGAVSTAPISSRVIESGEPLLIPSLAADRVRDMLNDELRSYLDEHPAQITGAPYLGIMVVPMRARGATIGTLGLFERRGSNPLTDKDILWLQAIADRTGLSVENAQLYQDAVQRLERLSALQSISMAISASPDLRVMLKIILDQVMVQLKTDAADVLLLDETDNMLSFAASTGFRATAVPDYRLPLDDSLPGRTVSSRRIETVTALGAFSQFRRRSLFAREGFKSYGAVPLISRGKLVGALEVFHRSALTPDQEWLSFLDALGSVAAIAIDNASMQERLRAAASRTGAPRIPSTGPPLSPLEKQIVRLVAAGRTNREVAAEVHLSQNTVKFHMRQILEKTGASNRTELAHQVTKEGWL
;
A
#
# COMPACT_ATOMS: atom_id res chain seq x y z
N MET A 1 14.54 3.23 -32.22
CA MET A 1 13.24 3.08 -31.51
C MET A 1 13.52 3.32 -30.05
N PRO A 2 12.86 4.22 -29.34
CA PRO A 2 13.01 4.35 -27.90
C PRO A 2 12.49 3.07 -27.25
N ALA A 3 13.22 2.58 -26.23
CA ALA A 3 12.81 1.44 -25.41
C ALA A 3 11.41 1.72 -24.81
N PRO A 4 10.53 0.70 -24.71
CA PRO A 4 9.24 0.88 -24.05
C PRO A 4 9.46 1.35 -22.61
N PRO A 5 8.53 2.14 -22.04
CA PRO A 5 8.65 2.64 -20.68
C PRO A 5 8.86 1.46 -19.75
N GLY A 6 9.96 1.50 -18.99
CA GLY A 6 10.46 0.41 -18.15
C GLY A 6 9.36 -0.21 -17.32
N SER A 7 9.34 -1.52 -17.31
CA SER A 7 8.37 -2.35 -16.61
C SER A 7 8.39 -2.02 -15.12
N LYS A 8 7.25 -1.68 -14.60
CA LYS A 8 7.02 -1.39 -13.18
C LYS A 8 7.27 -2.61 -12.26
N TRP A 9 7.47 -3.80 -12.84
CA TRP A 9 7.51 -5.07 -12.14
C TRP A 9 8.89 -5.76 -12.17
N ILE A 10 9.89 -5.17 -12.84
CA ILE A 10 11.25 -5.75 -12.96
C ILE A 10 11.89 -5.98 -11.58
N ASP A 11 11.74 -5.03 -10.67
CA ASP A 11 12.32 -5.09 -9.31
C ASP A 11 11.38 -5.74 -8.27
N PHE A 12 10.25 -6.32 -8.72
CA PHE A 12 9.34 -7.00 -7.82
C PHE A 12 9.98 -8.30 -7.32
N PRO A 13 10.04 -8.54 -5.99
CA PRO A 13 10.74 -9.70 -5.44
C PRO A 13 10.03 -11.03 -5.69
N GLY A 14 8.74 -11.01 -6.06
CA GLY A 14 7.97 -12.20 -6.48
C GLY A 14 8.11 -12.49 -7.96
N ALA A 15 7.72 -13.70 -8.39
CA ALA A 15 7.65 -14.04 -9.81
C ALA A 15 6.43 -13.38 -10.44
N VAL A 16 6.65 -12.47 -11.38
CA VAL A 16 5.59 -11.71 -12.06
C VAL A 16 5.79 -11.70 -13.56
N MET A 17 4.68 -11.84 -14.26
CA MET A 17 4.56 -11.65 -15.71
C MET A 17 3.45 -10.65 -16.01
N THR A 18 3.60 -9.83 -17.02
CA THR A 18 2.55 -8.94 -17.50
C THR A 18 2.15 -9.27 -18.92
N TYR A 19 0.87 -9.14 -19.21
CA TYR A 19 0.28 -9.46 -20.50
C TYR A 19 -0.51 -8.27 -21.02
N ASP A 20 -0.56 -8.09 -22.32
CA ASP A 20 -1.40 -7.08 -22.95
C ASP A 20 -2.89 -7.53 -23.01
N SER A 21 -3.73 -6.69 -23.60
CA SER A 21 -5.16 -6.96 -23.77
C SER A 21 -5.48 -8.16 -24.69
N THR A 22 -4.48 -8.67 -25.43
CA THR A 22 -4.61 -9.85 -26.30
C THR A 22 -4.13 -11.13 -25.62
N GLY A 23 -3.47 -11.03 -24.47
CA GLY A 23 -2.86 -12.15 -23.77
C GLY A 23 -1.41 -12.42 -24.18
N THR A 24 -0.76 -11.47 -24.87
CA THR A 24 0.66 -11.54 -25.22
C THR A 24 1.52 -11.08 -24.05
N VAL A 25 2.58 -11.81 -23.75
CA VAL A 25 3.54 -11.46 -22.69
C VAL A 25 4.25 -10.15 -23.04
N LEU A 26 4.06 -9.13 -22.23
CA LEU A 26 4.71 -7.84 -22.37
C LEU A 26 6.04 -7.81 -21.63
N ASP A 27 6.08 -8.45 -20.45
CA ASP A 27 7.24 -8.36 -19.57
C ASP A 27 7.27 -9.51 -18.56
N VAL A 28 8.48 -9.91 -18.15
CA VAL A 28 8.77 -11.02 -17.25
C VAL A 28 9.94 -10.61 -16.35
N ASN A 29 9.77 -10.68 -15.05
CA ASN A 29 10.90 -10.43 -14.16
C ASN A 29 11.79 -11.67 -13.99
N ASP A 30 13.02 -11.46 -13.47
CA ASP A 30 14.02 -12.52 -13.31
C ASP A 30 13.51 -13.68 -12.45
N ALA A 31 12.68 -13.39 -11.44
CA ALA A 31 12.10 -14.42 -10.57
C ALA A 31 11.13 -15.33 -11.35
N ALA A 32 10.30 -14.79 -12.23
CA ALA A 32 9.39 -15.57 -13.06
C ALA A 32 10.16 -16.36 -14.13
N ALA A 33 11.15 -15.76 -14.77
CA ALA A 33 12.01 -16.42 -15.75
C ALA A 33 12.76 -17.62 -15.14
N ALA A 34 13.36 -17.43 -13.96
CA ALA A 34 14.02 -18.50 -13.22
C ALA A 34 13.04 -19.61 -12.82
N MET A 35 11.82 -19.26 -12.40
CA MET A 35 10.78 -20.21 -12.01
C MET A 35 10.30 -21.05 -13.21
N LEU A 36 10.20 -20.46 -14.38
CA LEU A 36 9.82 -21.13 -15.62
C LEU A 36 11.00 -21.84 -16.31
N GLY A 37 12.24 -21.59 -15.90
CA GLY A 37 13.43 -22.16 -16.50
C GLY A 37 13.72 -21.66 -17.91
N ALA A 38 13.26 -20.45 -18.27
CA ALA A 38 13.42 -19.84 -19.58
C ALA A 38 13.98 -18.42 -19.46
N SER A 39 14.60 -17.88 -20.52
CA SER A 39 15.05 -16.50 -20.48
C SER A 39 13.87 -15.51 -20.66
N PRO A 40 13.92 -14.28 -20.11
CA PRO A 40 12.88 -13.30 -20.36
C PRO A 40 12.65 -13.03 -21.85
N GLN A 41 13.69 -13.11 -22.67
CA GLN A 41 13.64 -12.88 -24.12
C GLN A 41 12.86 -13.98 -24.87
N ASP A 42 12.88 -15.21 -24.36
CA ASP A 42 12.13 -16.33 -24.95
C ASP A 42 10.64 -16.28 -24.59
N LEU A 43 10.31 -15.63 -23.47
CA LEU A 43 8.96 -15.53 -22.96
C LEU A 43 8.20 -14.29 -23.49
N ILE A 44 8.90 -13.17 -23.65
CA ILE A 44 8.29 -11.91 -24.14
C ILE A 44 7.82 -12.08 -25.58
N GLY A 45 6.56 -11.71 -25.84
CA GLY A 45 5.92 -11.83 -27.15
C GLY A 45 5.21 -13.15 -27.37
N SER A 46 5.31 -14.15 -26.48
CA SER A 46 4.52 -15.39 -26.57
C SER A 46 3.07 -15.15 -26.12
N LEU A 47 2.14 -15.93 -26.65
CA LEU A 47 0.74 -15.89 -26.23
C LEU A 47 0.50 -16.80 -25.02
N ALA A 48 -0.34 -16.36 -24.10
CA ALA A 48 -0.73 -17.15 -22.94
C ALA A 48 -1.34 -18.52 -23.31
N ASP A 49 -2.08 -18.60 -24.44
CA ASP A 49 -2.71 -19.83 -24.90
C ASP A 49 -1.76 -20.78 -25.65
N GLU A 50 -0.58 -20.32 -26.08
CA GLU A 50 0.41 -21.09 -26.82
C GLU A 50 1.50 -21.72 -25.94
N ALA A 51 1.57 -21.32 -24.69
CA ALA A 51 2.53 -21.89 -23.75
C ALA A 51 2.12 -23.33 -23.37
N ASP A 52 3.09 -24.23 -23.22
CA ASP A 52 2.93 -25.63 -22.79
C ASP A 52 2.47 -25.73 -21.30
N TRP A 53 1.44 -24.95 -20.96
CA TRP A 53 0.84 -24.91 -19.64
C TRP A 53 -0.36 -25.84 -19.60
N LEU A 54 -0.20 -26.95 -18.89
CA LEU A 54 -1.36 -27.79 -18.55
C LEU A 54 -2.04 -27.15 -17.33
N VAL A 55 -3.06 -26.34 -17.58
CA VAL A 55 -3.89 -25.79 -16.51
C VAL A 55 -4.82 -26.91 -16.04
N THR A 56 -4.68 -27.29 -14.78
CA THR A 56 -5.48 -28.35 -14.16
C THR A 56 -6.24 -27.78 -12.96
N ASP A 57 -7.43 -28.31 -12.71
CA ASP A 57 -8.08 -28.11 -11.41
C ASP A 57 -7.35 -28.94 -10.31
N ALA A 58 -7.73 -28.72 -9.05
CA ALA A 58 -7.18 -29.46 -7.91
C ALA A 58 -7.41 -30.98 -7.98
N ARG A 59 -8.25 -31.46 -8.89
CA ARG A 59 -8.64 -32.86 -9.10
C ARG A 59 -8.03 -33.50 -10.34
N ASP A 60 -6.98 -32.90 -10.91
CA ASP A 60 -6.36 -33.31 -12.19
C ASP A 60 -7.30 -33.25 -13.42
N GLY A 61 -8.44 -32.56 -13.31
CA GLY A 61 -9.30 -32.27 -14.45
C GLY A 61 -8.67 -31.19 -15.35
N PRO A 62 -8.62 -31.37 -16.68
CA PRO A 62 -8.10 -30.30 -17.55
C PRO A 62 -9.02 -29.07 -17.48
N ILE A 63 -8.52 -27.95 -17.00
CA ILE A 63 -9.18 -26.66 -17.17
C ILE A 63 -8.86 -26.16 -18.57
N SER A 64 -9.88 -25.86 -19.33
CA SER A 64 -9.75 -25.53 -20.75
C SER A 64 -9.27 -24.10 -21.02
N VAL A 65 -9.00 -23.26 -20.00
CA VAL A 65 -8.69 -21.84 -20.20
C VAL A 65 -7.54 -21.40 -19.30
N HIS A 66 -6.48 -20.85 -19.89
CA HIS A 66 -5.36 -20.26 -19.17
C HIS A 66 -5.84 -19.13 -18.20
N PRO A 67 -5.31 -19.02 -16.97
CA PRO A 67 -5.76 -18.04 -15.96
C PRO A 67 -5.76 -16.59 -16.45
N VAL A 68 -4.75 -16.20 -17.22
CA VAL A 68 -4.66 -14.86 -17.83
C VAL A 68 -5.79 -14.65 -18.83
N VAL A 69 -6.08 -15.65 -19.68
CA VAL A 69 -7.16 -15.58 -20.66
C VAL A 69 -8.53 -15.56 -19.97
N ALA A 70 -8.67 -16.28 -18.87
CA ALA A 70 -9.87 -16.24 -18.05
C ALA A 70 -10.07 -14.84 -17.43
N ALA A 71 -9.01 -14.20 -16.94
CA ALA A 71 -9.06 -12.84 -16.38
C ALA A 71 -9.38 -11.80 -17.46
N LEU A 72 -8.81 -11.94 -18.68
CA LEU A 72 -9.11 -11.08 -19.83
C LEU A 72 -10.58 -11.17 -20.25
N LYS A 73 -11.09 -12.39 -20.45
CA LYS A 73 -12.46 -12.63 -20.91
C LYS A 73 -13.50 -12.32 -19.83
N GLY A 74 -13.21 -12.71 -18.58
CA GLY A 74 -14.12 -12.51 -17.45
C GLY A 74 -14.13 -11.07 -16.91
N ARG A 75 -13.10 -10.27 -17.20
CA ARG A 75 -12.92 -8.90 -16.69
C ARG A 75 -12.92 -8.86 -15.16
N HIS A 76 -12.48 -9.92 -14.53
CA HIS A 76 -12.33 -10.05 -13.08
C HIS A 76 -11.03 -10.80 -12.77
N GLU A 77 -10.56 -10.65 -11.54
CA GLU A 77 -9.38 -11.37 -11.07
C GLU A 77 -9.64 -12.89 -11.04
N VAL A 78 -8.62 -13.66 -11.42
CA VAL A 78 -8.56 -15.11 -11.27
C VAL A 78 -7.47 -15.41 -10.25
N ARG A 79 -7.79 -16.15 -9.21
CA ARG A 79 -6.87 -16.42 -8.11
C ARG A 79 -6.69 -17.90 -7.88
N GLY A 80 -5.50 -18.28 -7.41
CA GLY A 80 -5.18 -19.61 -6.96
C GLY A 80 -5.30 -20.68 -8.04
N ALA A 81 -5.34 -20.31 -9.31
CA ALA A 81 -5.41 -21.26 -10.39
C ALA A 81 -4.14 -22.13 -10.41
N LEU A 82 -4.29 -23.45 -10.39
CA LEU A 82 -3.16 -24.37 -10.44
C LEU A 82 -2.80 -24.66 -11.89
N ALA A 83 -1.54 -24.47 -12.24
CA ALA A 83 -1.00 -24.78 -13.55
C ALA A 83 0.22 -25.70 -13.41
N ARG A 84 0.26 -26.80 -14.17
CA ARG A 84 1.46 -27.59 -14.34
C ARG A 84 2.18 -27.10 -15.59
N VAL A 85 3.40 -26.66 -15.41
CA VAL A 85 4.27 -26.17 -16.49
C VAL A 85 5.43 -27.14 -16.68
N ARG A 86 5.67 -27.55 -17.91
CA ARG A 86 6.87 -28.32 -18.26
C ARG A 86 7.98 -27.36 -18.64
N ARG A 87 9.05 -27.36 -17.87
CA ARG A 87 10.24 -26.56 -18.15
C ARG A 87 11.01 -27.11 -19.37
N PRO A 88 11.83 -26.29 -20.01
CA PRO A 88 12.71 -26.74 -21.11
C PRO A 88 13.68 -27.86 -20.72
N ASP A 89 14.05 -27.95 -19.44
CA ASP A 89 14.88 -29.05 -18.89
C ASP A 89 14.11 -30.36 -18.68
N GLY A 90 12.81 -30.39 -19.00
CA GLY A 90 11.93 -31.54 -18.84
C GLY A 90 11.31 -31.69 -17.47
N ALA A 91 11.64 -30.84 -16.50
CA ALA A 91 11.05 -30.87 -15.17
C ALA A 91 9.61 -30.31 -15.17
N ASP A 92 8.70 -30.97 -14.48
CA ASP A 92 7.34 -30.46 -14.25
C ASP A 92 7.32 -29.60 -12.98
N VAL A 93 6.86 -28.38 -13.10
CA VAL A 93 6.67 -27.42 -11.99
C VAL A 93 5.20 -27.12 -11.83
N TRP A 94 4.73 -27.14 -10.59
CA TRP A 94 3.37 -26.77 -10.25
C TRP A 94 3.34 -25.33 -9.77
N LEU A 95 2.58 -24.50 -10.46
CA LEU A 95 2.44 -23.08 -10.16
C LEU A 95 1.02 -22.77 -9.70
N GLN A 96 0.91 -22.01 -8.64
CA GLN A 96 -0.30 -21.26 -8.34
C GLN A 96 -0.19 -19.92 -9.06
N VAL A 97 -1.23 -19.57 -9.83
CA VAL A 97 -1.29 -18.37 -10.68
C VAL A 97 -2.42 -17.48 -10.21
N ASP A 98 -2.09 -16.24 -9.89
CA ASP A 98 -3.04 -15.17 -9.61
C ASP A 98 -2.98 -14.16 -10.76
N ALA A 99 -4.06 -14.02 -11.55
CA ALA A 99 -4.14 -13.13 -12.70
C ALA A 99 -5.10 -11.97 -12.42
N ILE A 100 -4.57 -10.75 -12.42
CA ILE A 100 -5.29 -9.53 -12.04
C ILE A 100 -5.37 -8.59 -13.23
N PRO A 101 -6.59 -8.27 -13.75
CA PRO A 101 -6.75 -7.33 -14.84
C PRO A 101 -6.63 -5.89 -14.36
N GLU A 102 -5.84 -5.10 -15.09
CA GLU A 102 -5.81 -3.64 -14.98
C GLU A 102 -6.72 -3.03 -16.06
N PHE A 103 -7.51 -2.02 -15.66
CA PHE A 103 -8.48 -1.41 -16.58
C PHE A 103 -7.98 -0.04 -17.06
N SER A 104 -8.24 0.24 -18.34
CA SER A 104 -8.04 1.56 -18.92
C SER A 104 -9.08 2.56 -18.40
N THR A 105 -8.88 3.82 -18.70
CA THR A 105 -9.86 4.89 -18.39
C THR A 105 -11.21 4.71 -19.10
N SER A 106 -11.24 3.95 -20.23
CA SER A 106 -12.47 3.55 -20.93
C SER A 106 -13.19 2.37 -20.26
N GLY A 107 -12.56 1.75 -19.24
CA GLY A 107 -13.10 0.59 -18.54
C GLY A 107 -12.74 -0.74 -19.21
N ASP A 108 -11.97 -0.77 -20.28
CA ASP A 108 -11.51 -2.00 -20.92
C ASP A 108 -10.24 -2.54 -20.26
N VAL A 109 -10.02 -3.86 -20.31
CA VAL A 109 -8.80 -4.46 -19.79
C VAL A 109 -7.63 -4.00 -20.65
N SER A 110 -6.71 -3.23 -20.06
CA SER A 110 -5.51 -2.74 -20.74
C SER A 110 -4.33 -3.69 -20.59
N ARG A 111 -4.28 -4.42 -19.48
CA ARG A 111 -3.19 -5.31 -19.09
C ARG A 111 -3.69 -6.35 -18.09
N VAL A 112 -3.00 -7.49 -18.01
CA VAL A 112 -3.15 -8.46 -16.91
C VAL A 112 -1.79 -8.65 -16.24
N VAL A 113 -1.77 -8.57 -14.91
CA VAL A 113 -0.60 -8.90 -14.10
C VAL A 113 -0.80 -10.31 -13.55
N ALA A 114 0.10 -11.23 -13.86
CA ALA A 114 0.09 -12.59 -13.34
C ALA A 114 1.22 -12.78 -12.33
N MET A 115 0.88 -13.19 -11.12
CA MET A 115 1.82 -13.60 -10.09
C MET A 115 1.90 -15.12 -10.03
N LEU A 116 3.12 -15.64 -9.99
CA LEU A 116 3.41 -17.07 -10.00
C LEU A 116 4.00 -17.47 -8.64
N THR A 117 3.50 -18.57 -8.09
CA THR A 117 4.05 -19.17 -6.87
C THR A 117 4.34 -20.64 -7.12
N ASP A 118 5.58 -21.09 -6.89
CA ASP A 118 5.95 -22.49 -7.00
C ASP A 118 5.35 -23.29 -5.84
N VAL A 119 4.44 -24.19 -6.15
CA VAL A 119 3.76 -25.09 -5.21
C VAL A 119 4.12 -26.57 -5.46
N THR A 120 5.20 -26.83 -6.23
CA THR A 120 5.63 -28.17 -6.64
C THR A 120 5.85 -29.07 -5.44
N HIS A 121 6.55 -28.59 -4.42
CA HIS A 121 6.83 -29.33 -3.20
C HIS A 121 5.53 -29.74 -2.47
N LEU A 122 4.55 -28.85 -2.43
CA LEU A 122 3.26 -29.10 -1.78
C LEU A 122 2.45 -30.20 -2.49
N ILE A 123 2.42 -30.17 -3.83
CA ILE A 123 1.66 -31.15 -4.63
C ILE A 123 2.36 -32.51 -4.69
N THR A 124 3.69 -32.55 -4.78
CA THR A 124 4.44 -33.81 -4.80
C THR A 124 4.36 -34.53 -3.46
N HIS A 125 4.42 -33.81 -2.34
CA HIS A 125 4.22 -34.41 -0.99
C HIS A 125 2.80 -34.96 -0.78
N SER A 126 1.77 -34.26 -1.25
CA SER A 126 0.37 -34.71 -1.17
C SER A 126 0.13 -35.99 -1.97
N ARG A 127 0.82 -36.19 -3.09
CA ARG A 127 0.65 -37.38 -3.96
C ARG A 127 1.36 -38.64 -3.43
N MET A 128 2.38 -38.49 -2.59
CA MET A 128 3.13 -39.64 -2.02
C MET A 128 2.51 -40.22 -0.75
N SER A 129 1.64 -39.46 -0.08
CA SER A 129 0.94 -39.91 1.13
C SER A 129 -0.46 -40.37 0.76
N GLY A 130 -0.73 -41.65 0.88
CA GLY A 130 -2.06 -42.22 0.62
C GLY A 130 -3.15 -41.47 1.40
N ARG A 131 -4.28 -41.19 0.73
CA ARG A 131 -5.42 -40.38 1.18
C ARG A 131 -5.75 -40.56 2.66
N SER A 132 -5.31 -39.62 3.48
CA SER A 132 -5.69 -39.50 4.88
C SER A 132 -6.75 -38.40 5.05
N ALA A 133 -7.46 -38.37 6.18
CA ALA A 133 -8.39 -37.29 6.49
C ALA A 133 -7.72 -35.91 6.44
N GLY A 134 -6.39 -35.83 6.70
CA GLY A 134 -5.59 -34.61 6.59
C GLY A 134 -5.48 -34.06 5.18
N ASP A 135 -5.41 -34.91 4.16
CA ASP A 135 -5.28 -34.46 2.76
C ASP A 135 -6.53 -33.72 2.28
N HIS A 136 -7.69 -34.13 2.75
CA HIS A 136 -8.98 -33.45 2.46
C HIS A 136 -9.02 -32.05 3.07
N ILE A 137 -8.45 -31.88 4.26
CA ILE A 137 -8.37 -30.58 4.95
C ILE A 137 -7.45 -29.63 4.19
N VAL A 138 -6.28 -30.11 3.75
CA VAL A 138 -5.33 -29.32 2.97
C VAL A 138 -5.97 -28.83 1.66
N GLU A 139 -6.72 -29.71 0.98
CA GLU A 139 -7.38 -29.38 -0.29
C GLU A 139 -8.51 -28.34 -0.10
N GLU A 140 -9.34 -28.49 0.91
CA GLU A 140 -10.43 -27.55 1.23
C GLU A 140 -9.89 -26.16 1.64
N VAL A 141 -8.85 -26.11 2.46
CA VAL A 141 -8.21 -24.85 2.83
C VAL A 141 -7.55 -24.20 1.61
N ALA A 142 -6.95 -25.00 0.74
CA ALA A 142 -6.34 -24.53 -0.49
C ALA A 142 -7.34 -23.86 -1.44
N GLU A 143 -8.51 -24.46 -1.61
CA GLU A 143 -9.60 -23.92 -2.43
C GLU A 143 -10.10 -22.59 -1.86
N ARG A 144 -10.24 -22.49 -0.54
CA ARG A 144 -10.66 -21.25 0.13
C ARG A 144 -9.61 -20.15 0.05
N LEU A 145 -8.32 -20.50 0.14
CA LEU A 145 -7.21 -19.55 -0.05
C LEU A 145 -7.19 -18.98 -1.47
N ALA A 146 -7.54 -19.80 -2.47
CA ALA A 146 -7.62 -19.34 -3.86
C ALA A 146 -8.64 -18.21 -4.08
N HIS A 147 -9.65 -18.10 -3.21
CA HIS A 147 -10.70 -17.08 -3.27
C HIS A 147 -10.51 -15.94 -2.25
N ALA A 148 -9.48 -16.00 -1.41
CA ALA A 148 -9.20 -14.96 -0.44
C ALA A 148 -8.67 -13.68 -1.12
N ARG A 149 -9.01 -12.52 -0.57
CA ARG A 149 -8.46 -11.24 -1.04
C ARG A 149 -6.93 -11.22 -0.84
N LEU A 150 -6.21 -10.39 -1.62
CA LEU A 150 -4.78 -10.12 -1.43
C LEU A 150 -4.58 -9.22 -0.19
N ASP A 151 -5.01 -9.73 0.95
CA ASP A 151 -4.90 -9.11 2.25
C ASP A 151 -4.55 -10.19 3.27
N ALA A 152 -3.44 -10.00 3.96
CA ALA A 152 -2.90 -10.97 4.90
C ALA A 152 -3.90 -11.33 6.02
N GLU A 153 -4.66 -10.34 6.51
CA GLU A 153 -5.66 -10.54 7.55
C GLU A 153 -6.84 -11.38 7.05
N ALA A 154 -7.33 -11.09 5.84
CA ALA A 154 -8.40 -11.86 5.22
C ALA A 154 -8.00 -13.32 4.93
N ILE A 155 -6.75 -13.54 4.50
CA ILE A 155 -6.17 -14.87 4.27
C ILE A 155 -6.17 -15.66 5.59
N LEU A 156 -5.59 -15.12 6.64
CA LEU A 156 -5.45 -15.79 7.93
C LEU A 156 -6.80 -16.06 8.59
N THR A 157 -7.71 -15.10 8.53
CA THR A 157 -9.09 -15.27 9.02
C THR A 157 -9.83 -16.39 8.25
N THR A 158 -9.61 -16.48 6.95
CA THR A 158 -10.20 -17.55 6.13
C THR A 158 -9.67 -18.93 6.53
N VAL A 159 -8.34 -19.03 6.74
CA VAL A 159 -7.69 -20.28 7.15
C VAL A 159 -8.15 -20.71 8.55
N THR A 160 -8.06 -19.84 9.55
CA THR A 160 -8.46 -20.19 10.93
C THR A 160 -9.91 -20.61 11.00
N ARG A 161 -10.81 -19.90 10.31
CA ARG A 161 -12.25 -20.25 10.23
C ARG A 161 -12.50 -21.57 9.50
N ALA A 162 -11.72 -21.90 8.49
CA ALA A 162 -11.84 -23.19 7.81
C ALA A 162 -11.39 -24.33 8.73
N LEU A 163 -10.25 -24.14 9.41
CA LEU A 163 -9.68 -25.12 10.31
C LEU A 163 -10.55 -25.38 11.55
N SER A 164 -11.14 -24.35 12.14
CA SER A 164 -12.01 -24.50 13.32
C SER A 164 -13.28 -25.32 13.03
N LYS A 165 -13.76 -25.28 11.79
CA LYS A 165 -14.91 -26.12 11.35
C LYS A 165 -14.53 -27.58 11.14
N LEU A 166 -13.28 -27.85 10.79
CA LEU A 166 -12.76 -29.19 10.49
C LEU A 166 -12.30 -29.91 11.75
N ARG A 167 -11.67 -29.18 12.67
CA ARG A 167 -11.21 -29.70 13.96
C ARG A 167 -11.54 -28.71 15.07
N PRO A 168 -12.38 -29.09 16.06
CA PRO A 168 -12.75 -28.21 17.16
C PRO A 168 -11.54 -27.82 18.01
N GLY A 169 -11.45 -26.54 18.36
CA GLY A 169 -10.39 -25.98 19.17
C GLY A 169 -10.12 -24.52 18.80
N ILE A 170 -9.29 -23.86 19.58
CA ILE A 170 -8.88 -22.48 19.33
C ILE A 170 -7.77 -22.47 18.29
N TRP A 171 -8.03 -21.90 17.15
CA TRP A 171 -7.08 -21.70 16.07
C TRP A 171 -6.54 -20.29 16.11
N VAL A 172 -5.22 -20.16 16.11
CA VAL A 172 -4.53 -18.87 16.19
C VAL A 172 -3.55 -18.74 15.05
N ALA A 173 -3.63 -17.64 14.30
CA ALA A 173 -2.66 -17.29 13.29
C ALA A 173 -2.01 -15.95 13.64
N SER A 174 -0.69 -15.92 13.66
CA SER A 174 0.12 -14.76 14.01
C SER A 174 1.15 -14.48 12.93
N ILE A 175 1.46 -13.21 12.71
CA ILE A 175 2.49 -12.75 11.78
C ILE A 175 3.56 -11.99 12.56
N MET A 176 4.81 -12.13 12.16
CA MET A 176 5.92 -11.31 12.65
C MET A 176 5.73 -9.85 12.20
N GLY A 177 5.96 -8.91 13.12
CA GLY A 177 5.98 -7.49 12.82
C GLY A 177 7.25 -7.07 12.05
N LYS A 178 7.39 -5.79 11.77
CA LYS A 178 8.65 -5.22 11.24
C LYS A 178 9.80 -5.35 12.27
N ASP A 179 9.46 -5.37 13.54
CA ASP A 179 10.35 -5.71 14.64
C ASP A 179 10.25 -7.23 14.87
N PRO A 180 11.36 -8.00 14.76
CA PRO A 180 11.36 -9.44 14.94
C PRO A 180 10.87 -9.90 16.32
N ASP A 181 10.99 -9.04 17.32
CA ASP A 181 10.57 -9.31 18.69
C ASP A 181 9.06 -9.10 18.92
N ILE A 182 8.36 -8.58 17.91
CA ILE A 182 6.93 -8.30 17.98
C ILE A 182 6.15 -9.21 17.04
N MET A 183 5.30 -10.05 17.62
CA MET A 183 4.27 -10.78 16.88
C MET A 183 2.90 -10.12 17.03
N ARG A 184 2.15 -10.11 15.95
CA ARG A 184 0.74 -9.73 15.97
C ARG A 184 -0.13 -10.98 15.77
N VAL A 185 -1.03 -11.22 16.69
CA VAL A 185 -2.14 -12.15 16.46
C VAL A 185 -3.08 -11.49 15.46
N ILE A 186 -3.23 -12.07 14.29
CA ILE A 186 -4.03 -11.51 13.20
C ILE A 186 -5.40 -12.17 13.13
N ALA A 187 -5.47 -13.49 13.35
CA ALA A 187 -6.72 -14.21 13.28
C ALA A 187 -6.80 -15.24 14.39
N VAL A 188 -7.95 -15.29 15.01
CA VAL A 188 -8.33 -16.33 15.99
C VAL A 188 -9.74 -16.81 15.64
N ASP A 189 -9.95 -18.11 15.67
CA ASP A 189 -11.29 -18.69 15.47
C ASP A 189 -11.50 -19.94 16.32
N ASP A 190 -12.71 -20.11 16.82
CA ASP A 190 -13.16 -21.32 17.52
C ASP A 190 -14.60 -21.61 17.10
N ALA A 191 -14.91 -22.86 16.79
CA ALA A 191 -16.27 -23.29 16.45
C ALA A 191 -17.23 -23.24 17.64
N ASP A 192 -16.72 -23.16 18.87
CA ASP A 192 -17.54 -23.09 20.10
C ASP A 192 -17.78 -21.61 20.49
N PRO A 193 -19.03 -21.14 20.45
CA PRO A 193 -19.39 -19.74 20.74
C PRO A 193 -19.09 -19.30 22.19
N THR A 194 -18.87 -20.23 23.12
CA THR A 194 -18.53 -19.90 24.51
C THR A 194 -17.14 -19.21 24.62
N PHE A 195 -16.28 -19.37 23.63
CA PHE A 195 -14.96 -18.75 23.57
C PHE A 195 -14.90 -17.47 22.76
N ALA A 196 -16.00 -17.02 22.16
CA ALA A 196 -16.04 -15.80 21.34
C ALA A 196 -15.46 -14.57 22.07
N ARG A 197 -15.77 -14.40 23.35
CA ARG A 197 -15.24 -13.28 24.17
C ARG A 197 -13.73 -13.37 24.40
N TYR A 198 -13.21 -14.58 24.57
CA TYR A 198 -11.76 -14.80 24.71
C TYR A 198 -11.04 -14.48 23.42
N ILE A 199 -11.60 -14.88 22.28
CA ILE A 199 -11.11 -14.57 20.94
C ILE A 199 -11.10 -13.06 20.70
N GLU A 200 -12.19 -12.37 21.04
CA GLU A 200 -12.30 -10.91 20.92
C GLU A 200 -11.24 -10.19 21.76
N ALA A 201 -10.97 -10.65 22.99
CA ALA A 201 -9.91 -10.08 23.83
C ALA A 201 -8.52 -10.32 23.24
N MET A 202 -8.24 -11.50 22.68
CA MET A 202 -6.97 -11.78 21.99
C MET A 202 -6.78 -10.92 20.74
N GLN A 203 -7.81 -10.66 19.97
CA GLN A 203 -7.74 -9.79 18.80
C GLN A 203 -7.66 -8.31 19.16
N GLY A 204 -8.34 -7.91 20.24
CA GLY A 204 -8.40 -6.51 20.70
C GLY A 204 -7.09 -5.99 21.32
N SER A 205 -6.21 -6.86 21.80
CA SER A 205 -4.93 -6.48 22.42
C SER A 205 -3.90 -5.93 21.41
N GLY A 206 -4.12 -6.13 20.11
CA GLY A 206 -3.46 -5.42 18.97
C GLY A 206 -1.94 -5.55 18.81
N ALA A 207 -1.20 -5.68 19.88
CA ALA A 207 0.24 -5.87 19.88
C ALA A 207 0.59 -6.86 20.98
N VAL A 208 0.86 -8.07 20.62
CA VAL A 208 1.21 -9.09 21.60
C VAL A 208 2.71 -9.28 21.58
N SER A 209 3.32 -9.03 22.72
CA SER A 209 4.58 -9.65 23.10
C SER A 209 4.48 -11.16 22.72
N THR A 210 5.48 -11.66 22.05
CA THR A 210 5.56 -13.05 21.62
C THR A 210 5.23 -13.98 22.76
N ALA A 211 4.15 -14.77 22.63
CA ALA A 211 3.91 -15.84 23.60
C ALA A 211 5.11 -16.81 23.54
N PRO A 212 5.64 -17.29 24.68
CA PRO A 212 6.83 -18.16 24.72
C PRO A 212 6.78 -19.35 23.78
N ILE A 213 5.58 -19.88 23.53
CA ILE A 213 5.34 -20.98 22.57
C ILE A 213 5.65 -20.56 21.13
N SER A 214 5.17 -19.40 20.72
CA SER A 214 5.35 -18.89 19.34
C SER A 214 6.81 -18.46 19.12
N SER A 215 7.44 -17.81 20.11
CA SER A 215 8.87 -17.46 20.04
C SER A 215 9.74 -18.69 19.78
N ARG A 216 9.50 -19.76 20.53
CA ARG A 216 10.25 -21.01 20.36
C ARG A 216 10.13 -21.59 18.95
N VAL A 217 8.92 -21.57 18.37
CA VAL A 217 8.67 -22.08 17.01
C VAL A 217 9.34 -21.19 15.96
N ILE A 218 9.35 -19.87 16.17
CA ILE A 218 10.00 -18.93 15.26
C ILE A 218 11.51 -19.08 15.29
N GLU A 219 12.10 -19.12 16.49
CA GLU A 219 13.54 -19.21 16.67
C GLU A 219 14.11 -20.55 16.16
N SER A 220 13.40 -21.66 16.43
CA SER A 220 13.83 -22.98 15.98
C SER A 220 13.51 -23.26 14.51
N GLY A 221 12.47 -22.61 13.97
CA GLY A 221 11.88 -22.96 12.68
C GLY A 221 11.20 -24.34 12.67
N GLU A 222 11.03 -25.00 13.83
CA GLU A 222 10.50 -26.34 13.95
C GLU A 222 9.11 -26.35 14.60
N PRO A 223 8.22 -27.27 14.19
CA PRO A 223 6.91 -27.44 14.81
C PRO A 223 7.00 -27.81 16.30
N LEU A 224 6.05 -27.34 17.08
CA LEU A 224 5.88 -27.72 18.47
C LEU A 224 4.60 -28.53 18.64
N LEU A 225 4.71 -29.73 19.22
CA LEU A 225 3.59 -30.57 19.60
C LEU A 225 3.65 -30.90 21.09
N ILE A 226 2.60 -30.59 21.80
CA ILE A 226 2.36 -31.01 23.19
C ILE A 226 1.03 -31.75 23.22
N PRO A 227 1.03 -33.08 23.17
CA PRO A 227 -0.20 -33.87 23.05
C PRO A 227 -1.16 -33.71 24.23
N SER A 228 -0.63 -33.42 25.42
CA SER A 228 -1.43 -33.21 26.62
C SER A 228 -0.67 -32.34 27.62
N LEU A 229 -1.24 -31.19 27.94
CA LEU A 229 -0.71 -30.26 28.94
C LEU A 229 -1.82 -29.93 29.94
N ALA A 230 -1.50 -29.97 31.23
CA ALA A 230 -2.44 -29.57 32.27
C ALA A 230 -2.81 -28.07 32.12
N ALA A 231 -4.08 -27.74 32.28
CA ALA A 231 -4.59 -26.39 31.98
C ALA A 231 -3.93 -25.28 32.83
N ASP A 232 -3.50 -25.59 34.06
CA ASP A 232 -2.71 -24.70 34.92
C ASP A 232 -1.34 -24.34 34.34
N ARG A 233 -0.70 -25.29 33.65
CA ARG A 233 0.59 -25.08 32.97
C ARG A 233 0.51 -24.24 31.71
N VAL A 234 -0.65 -24.22 31.04
CA VAL A 234 -0.88 -23.35 29.86
C VAL A 234 -0.74 -21.89 30.24
N ARG A 235 -1.19 -21.54 31.42
CA ARG A 235 -1.10 -20.21 31.98
C ARG A 235 0.33 -19.65 32.05
N ASP A 236 1.30 -20.50 32.35
CA ASP A 236 2.72 -20.13 32.40
C ASP A 236 3.30 -19.84 31.00
N MET A 237 2.59 -20.27 29.94
CA MET A 237 2.97 -20.09 28.54
C MET A 237 2.28 -18.90 27.87
N LEU A 238 1.44 -18.16 28.59
CA LEU A 238 0.75 -16.97 28.10
C LEU A 238 1.55 -15.70 28.47
N ASN A 239 1.33 -14.65 27.70
CA ASN A 239 1.82 -13.34 28.07
C ASN A 239 1.02 -12.75 29.27
N ASP A 240 1.53 -11.69 29.87
CA ASP A 240 0.94 -11.10 31.08
C ASP A 240 -0.48 -10.57 30.87
N GLU A 241 -0.80 -10.06 29.67
CA GLU A 241 -2.14 -9.56 29.33
C GLU A 241 -3.18 -10.70 29.30
N LEU A 242 -2.86 -11.79 28.58
CA LEU A 242 -3.72 -12.96 28.52
C LEU A 242 -3.84 -13.66 29.88
N ARG A 243 -2.77 -13.66 30.66
CA ARG A 243 -2.78 -14.19 32.01
C ARG A 243 -3.71 -13.40 32.91
N SER A 244 -3.63 -12.07 32.89
CA SER A 244 -4.53 -11.19 33.65
C SER A 244 -5.99 -11.35 33.22
N TYR A 245 -6.24 -11.44 31.91
CA TYR A 245 -7.60 -11.69 31.41
C TYR A 245 -8.18 -13.01 31.92
N LEU A 246 -7.39 -14.08 31.95
CA LEU A 246 -7.81 -15.38 32.47
C LEU A 246 -8.03 -15.39 33.98
N ASP A 247 -7.27 -14.57 34.72
CA ASP A 247 -7.45 -14.38 36.16
C ASP A 247 -8.78 -13.71 36.49
N GLU A 248 -9.20 -12.78 35.65
CA GLU A 248 -10.49 -12.10 35.76
C GLU A 248 -11.66 -12.97 35.28
N HIS A 249 -11.39 -13.97 34.40
CA HIS A 249 -12.42 -14.82 33.78
C HIS A 249 -12.09 -16.32 33.90
N PRO A 250 -11.93 -16.87 35.12
CA PRO A 250 -11.44 -18.22 35.34
C PRO A 250 -12.35 -19.34 34.79
N ALA A 251 -13.63 -19.06 34.59
CA ALA A 251 -14.63 -20.05 34.12
C ALA A 251 -14.43 -20.45 32.65
N GLN A 252 -13.62 -19.71 31.87
CA GLN A 252 -13.51 -19.91 30.43
C GLN A 252 -12.49 -21.00 30.02
N ILE A 253 -11.55 -21.37 30.89
CA ILE A 253 -10.59 -22.48 30.64
C ILE A 253 -10.94 -23.75 31.44
N THR A 254 -11.73 -23.65 32.46
CA THR A 254 -11.99 -24.73 33.44
C THR A 254 -12.80 -25.91 32.91
N GLY A 255 -13.29 -25.86 31.65
CA GLY A 255 -14.05 -26.99 31.06
C GLY A 255 -13.21 -28.19 30.64
N ALA A 256 -11.88 -28.06 30.55
CA ALA A 256 -10.99 -29.14 30.15
C ALA A 256 -9.76 -29.19 31.05
N PRO A 257 -9.49 -30.27 31.78
CA PRO A 257 -8.33 -30.38 32.67
C PRO A 257 -6.99 -30.46 31.92
N TYR A 258 -7.04 -30.77 30.63
CA TYR A 258 -5.85 -30.89 29.77
C TYR A 258 -6.13 -30.28 28.40
N LEU A 259 -5.10 -29.66 27.82
CA LEU A 259 -5.09 -29.11 26.48
C LEU A 259 -4.04 -29.79 25.63
N GLY A 260 -4.37 -30.12 24.39
CA GLY A 260 -3.42 -30.43 23.33
C GLY A 260 -2.98 -29.15 22.65
N ILE A 261 -1.69 -28.97 22.41
CA ILE A 261 -1.13 -27.79 21.75
C ILE A 261 -0.31 -28.23 20.56
N MET A 262 -0.59 -27.63 19.41
CA MET A 262 0.20 -27.80 18.20
C MET A 262 0.40 -26.44 17.56
N VAL A 263 1.66 -26.04 17.37
CA VAL A 263 2.04 -24.79 16.71
C VAL A 263 3.07 -25.09 15.65
N VAL A 264 2.84 -24.62 14.44
CA VAL A 264 3.74 -24.80 13.31
C VAL A 264 4.19 -23.45 12.74
N PRO A 265 5.43 -23.32 12.23
CA PRO A 265 5.88 -22.12 11.55
C PRO A 265 5.17 -21.96 10.21
N MET A 266 4.73 -20.75 9.89
CA MET A 266 4.36 -20.36 8.54
C MET A 266 5.62 -19.90 7.82
N ARG A 267 6.04 -20.65 6.80
CA ARG A 267 7.27 -20.39 6.06
C ARG A 267 6.97 -19.79 4.69
N ALA A 268 7.80 -18.84 4.30
CA ALA A 268 7.82 -18.31 2.95
C ALA A 268 9.28 -18.10 2.53
N ARG A 269 9.66 -18.58 1.37
CA ARG A 269 11.03 -18.49 0.81
C ARG A 269 12.15 -18.88 1.78
N GLY A 270 11.91 -19.87 2.63
CA GLY A 270 12.90 -20.36 3.61
C GLY A 270 12.98 -19.55 4.91
N ALA A 271 12.19 -18.49 5.06
CA ALA A 271 12.07 -17.73 6.30
C ALA A 271 10.74 -18.04 7.00
N THR A 272 10.73 -18.03 8.33
CA THR A 272 9.51 -18.08 9.12
C THR A 272 8.92 -16.67 9.20
N ILE A 273 7.70 -16.48 8.71
CA ILE A 273 7.01 -15.19 8.71
C ILE A 273 5.91 -15.08 9.78
N GLY A 274 5.62 -16.19 10.46
CA GLY A 274 4.59 -16.25 11.48
C GLY A 274 4.36 -17.66 11.97
N THR A 275 3.29 -17.87 12.73
CA THR A 275 2.89 -19.18 13.25
C THR A 275 1.40 -19.44 13.05
N LEU A 276 1.06 -20.74 12.89
CA LEU A 276 -0.30 -21.23 12.89
C LEU A 276 -0.44 -22.28 14.01
N GLY A 277 -1.35 -22.08 14.93
CA GLY A 277 -1.50 -22.91 16.12
C GLY A 277 -2.92 -23.41 16.37
N LEU A 278 -3.02 -24.60 16.99
CA LEU A 278 -4.22 -25.19 17.52
C LEU A 278 -4.05 -25.43 19.02
N PHE A 279 -5.02 -24.95 19.80
CA PHE A 279 -5.19 -25.27 21.22
C PHE A 279 -6.48 -26.10 21.34
N GLU A 280 -6.33 -27.41 21.43
CA GLU A 280 -7.44 -28.35 21.45
C GLU A 280 -7.81 -28.69 22.89
N ARG A 281 -9.06 -28.46 23.25
CA ARG A 281 -9.65 -28.97 24.48
C ARG A 281 -9.83 -30.47 24.32
N ARG A 282 -9.33 -31.26 25.24
CA ARG A 282 -9.23 -32.73 25.18
C ARG A 282 -10.42 -33.37 24.44
N GLY A 283 -10.15 -33.78 23.22
CA GLY A 283 -11.00 -34.63 22.42
C GLY A 283 -10.68 -36.11 22.65
N SER A 284 -11.52 -37.00 22.12
CA SER A 284 -11.33 -38.45 22.14
C SER A 284 -10.09 -38.91 21.32
N ASN A 285 -9.45 -38.02 20.57
CA ASN A 285 -8.32 -38.33 19.69
C ASN A 285 -7.16 -37.38 19.96
N PRO A 286 -6.08 -37.83 20.66
CA PRO A 286 -4.95 -36.97 20.99
C PRO A 286 -4.20 -36.50 19.72
N LEU A 287 -3.59 -35.31 19.77
CA LEU A 287 -2.73 -34.78 18.73
C LEU A 287 -1.51 -35.70 18.51
N THR A 288 -1.16 -35.94 17.26
CA THR A 288 -0.10 -36.84 16.84
C THR A 288 0.88 -36.17 15.86
N ASP A 289 2.04 -36.78 15.63
CA ASP A 289 2.99 -36.31 14.61
C ASP A 289 2.39 -36.25 13.19
N LYS A 290 1.39 -37.07 12.89
CA LYS A 290 0.66 -36.98 11.61
C LYS A 290 -0.12 -35.70 11.49
N ASP A 291 -0.61 -35.16 12.61
CA ASP A 291 -1.32 -33.87 12.61
C ASP A 291 -0.38 -32.71 12.30
N ILE A 292 0.89 -32.80 12.70
CA ILE A 292 1.91 -31.80 12.32
C ILE A 292 2.07 -31.74 10.81
N LEU A 293 2.13 -32.89 10.12
CA LEU A 293 2.41 -32.93 8.69
C LEU A 293 1.38 -32.17 7.85
N TRP A 294 0.09 -32.43 8.08
CA TRP A 294 -0.94 -31.74 7.33
C TRP A 294 -1.05 -30.26 7.75
N LEU A 295 -0.88 -29.93 9.04
CA LEU A 295 -0.94 -28.55 9.48
C LEU A 295 0.24 -27.74 8.95
N GLN A 296 1.45 -28.34 8.93
CA GLN A 296 2.63 -27.70 8.33
C GLN A 296 2.44 -27.41 6.84
N ALA A 297 1.83 -28.35 6.09
CA ALA A 297 1.52 -28.12 4.68
C ALA A 297 0.55 -26.93 4.46
N ILE A 298 -0.46 -26.80 5.33
CA ILE A 298 -1.36 -25.63 5.31
C ILE A 298 -0.62 -24.36 5.70
N ALA A 299 0.21 -24.41 6.76
CA ALA A 299 0.95 -23.25 7.24
C ALA A 299 1.94 -22.73 6.19
N ASP A 300 2.67 -23.60 5.51
CA ASP A 300 3.60 -23.22 4.45
C ASP A 300 2.86 -22.57 3.26
N ARG A 301 1.71 -23.13 2.86
CA ARG A 301 0.89 -22.54 1.81
C ARG A 301 0.29 -21.19 2.24
N THR A 302 -0.18 -21.11 3.48
CA THR A 302 -0.70 -19.87 4.05
C THR A 302 0.39 -18.80 4.11
N GLY A 303 1.59 -19.19 4.56
CA GLY A 303 2.75 -18.30 4.61
C GLY A 303 3.09 -17.70 3.25
N LEU A 304 3.17 -18.52 2.21
CA LEU A 304 3.40 -18.04 0.85
C LEU A 304 2.30 -17.09 0.36
N SER A 305 1.02 -17.42 0.66
CA SER A 305 -0.10 -16.56 0.27
C SER A 305 -0.07 -15.21 1.00
N VAL A 306 0.27 -15.20 2.29
CA VAL A 306 0.42 -13.99 3.11
C VAL A 306 1.58 -13.14 2.60
N GLU A 307 2.76 -13.74 2.36
CA GLU A 307 3.90 -13.01 1.82
C GLU A 307 3.57 -12.37 0.46
N ASN A 308 2.96 -13.13 -0.44
CA ASN A 308 2.54 -12.60 -1.74
C ASN A 308 1.56 -11.43 -1.59
N ALA A 309 0.59 -11.52 -0.67
CA ALA A 309 -0.32 -10.43 -0.40
C ALA A 309 0.40 -9.17 0.12
N GLN A 310 1.33 -9.34 1.05
CA GLN A 310 2.14 -8.23 1.59
C GLN A 310 3.01 -7.59 0.49
N LEU A 311 3.72 -8.40 -0.30
CA LEU A 311 4.54 -7.91 -1.40
C LEU A 311 3.71 -7.16 -2.45
N TYR A 312 2.51 -7.65 -2.75
CA TYR A 312 1.59 -6.97 -3.66
C TYR A 312 1.14 -5.61 -3.10
N GLN A 313 0.73 -5.57 -1.84
CA GLN A 313 0.33 -4.32 -1.18
C GLN A 313 1.47 -3.29 -1.16
N ASP A 314 2.69 -3.73 -0.83
CA ASP A 314 3.88 -2.88 -0.84
C ASP A 314 4.18 -2.35 -2.25
N ALA A 315 4.07 -3.20 -3.27
CA ALA A 315 4.27 -2.79 -4.65
C ALA A 315 3.22 -1.78 -5.11
N VAL A 316 1.94 -2.00 -4.80
CA VAL A 316 0.86 -1.06 -5.12
C VAL A 316 1.11 0.29 -4.44
N GLN A 317 1.45 0.30 -3.16
CA GLN A 317 1.76 1.54 -2.44
C GLN A 317 2.95 2.28 -3.05
N ARG A 318 4.03 1.57 -3.43
CA ARG A 318 5.18 2.18 -4.11
C ARG A 318 4.78 2.79 -5.46
N LEU A 319 3.95 2.10 -6.23
CA LEU A 319 3.45 2.60 -7.51
C LEU A 319 2.57 3.85 -7.35
N GLU A 320 1.68 3.88 -6.36
CA GLU A 320 0.86 5.04 -6.05
C GLU A 320 1.72 6.25 -5.68
N ARG A 321 2.77 6.04 -4.87
CA ARG A 321 3.73 7.08 -4.50
C ARG A 321 4.51 7.62 -5.69
N LEU A 322 5.02 6.74 -6.55
CA LEU A 322 5.73 7.15 -7.77
C LEU A 322 4.81 7.91 -8.72
N SER A 323 3.57 7.45 -8.91
CA SER A 323 2.57 8.13 -9.73
C SER A 323 2.23 9.53 -9.17
N ALA A 324 2.13 9.66 -7.84
CA ALA A 324 1.92 10.94 -7.18
C ALA A 324 3.08 11.92 -7.44
N LEU A 325 4.32 11.47 -7.26
CA LEU A 325 5.51 12.29 -7.54
C LEU A 325 5.59 12.70 -9.01
N GLN A 326 5.27 11.80 -9.94
CA GLN A 326 5.24 12.11 -11.37
C GLN A 326 4.15 13.14 -11.70
N SER A 327 2.96 13.01 -11.12
CA SER A 327 1.85 13.96 -11.30
C SER A 327 2.19 15.35 -10.78
N ILE A 328 2.85 15.43 -9.62
CA ILE A 328 3.35 16.69 -9.06
C ILE A 328 4.38 17.31 -9.98
N SER A 329 5.36 16.54 -10.47
CA SER A 329 6.41 17.01 -11.37
C SER A 329 5.83 17.58 -12.67
N MET A 330 4.80 16.93 -13.25
CA MET A 330 4.10 17.44 -14.43
C MET A 330 3.30 18.71 -14.12
N ALA A 331 2.60 18.78 -13.01
CA ALA A 331 1.83 19.95 -12.60
C ALA A 331 2.74 21.18 -12.38
N ILE A 332 3.92 20.96 -11.79
CA ILE A 332 4.95 22.03 -11.62
C ILE A 332 5.42 22.54 -12.96
N SER A 333 5.62 21.65 -13.93
CA SER A 333 6.09 22.04 -15.27
C SER A 333 5.02 22.78 -16.08
N ALA A 334 3.73 22.56 -15.79
CA ALA A 334 2.59 23.07 -16.54
C ALA A 334 2.05 24.41 -16.03
N SER A 335 2.26 24.77 -14.76
CA SER A 335 1.68 26.00 -14.15
C SER A 335 2.78 27.00 -13.75
N PRO A 336 2.71 28.26 -14.19
CA PRO A 336 3.60 29.31 -13.72
C PRO A 336 3.15 29.97 -12.39
N ASP A 337 2.00 29.58 -11.83
CA ASP A 337 1.46 30.15 -10.60
C ASP A 337 1.87 29.35 -9.38
N LEU A 338 2.74 29.94 -8.55
CA LEU A 338 3.28 29.31 -7.34
C LEU A 338 2.16 28.84 -6.38
N ARG A 339 1.09 29.62 -6.21
CA ARG A 339 0.01 29.28 -5.29
C ARG A 339 -0.73 28.01 -5.72
N VAL A 340 -0.94 27.87 -7.03
CA VAL A 340 -1.57 26.67 -7.61
C VAL A 340 -0.66 25.45 -7.40
N MET A 341 0.63 25.60 -7.68
CA MET A 341 1.61 24.51 -7.48
C MET A 341 1.69 24.07 -6.02
N LEU A 342 1.81 25.02 -5.09
CA LEU A 342 1.84 24.72 -3.66
C LEU A 342 0.57 24.03 -3.20
N LYS A 343 -0.60 24.44 -3.71
CA LYS A 343 -1.86 23.78 -3.38
C LYS A 343 -1.90 22.32 -3.84
N ILE A 344 -1.44 22.03 -5.06
CA ILE A 344 -1.36 20.66 -5.58
C ILE A 344 -0.41 19.81 -4.72
N ILE A 345 0.75 20.35 -4.37
CA ILE A 345 1.72 19.66 -3.51
C ILE A 345 1.10 19.37 -2.15
N LEU A 346 0.47 20.36 -1.51
CA LEU A 346 -0.16 20.19 -0.21
C LEU A 346 -1.30 19.15 -0.24
N ASP A 347 -2.12 19.14 -1.30
CA ASP A 347 -3.18 18.14 -1.46
C ASP A 347 -2.59 16.72 -1.58
N GLN A 348 -1.43 16.56 -2.25
CA GLN A 348 -0.72 15.28 -2.31
C GLN A 348 -0.08 14.89 -0.97
N VAL A 349 0.52 15.84 -0.25
CA VAL A 349 1.02 15.65 1.11
C VAL A 349 -0.07 15.08 2.02
N MET A 350 -1.27 15.69 1.98
CA MET A 350 -2.42 15.26 2.77
C MET A 350 -2.82 13.81 2.49
N VAL A 351 -2.87 13.44 1.20
CA VAL A 351 -3.32 12.11 0.77
C VAL A 351 -2.28 11.04 1.10
N GLN A 352 -1.03 11.29 0.71
CA GLN A 352 0.02 10.27 0.74
C GLN A 352 0.59 10.04 2.15
N LEU A 353 0.74 11.10 2.94
CA LEU A 353 1.22 11.02 4.32
C LEU A 353 0.07 10.84 5.33
N LYS A 354 -1.19 10.83 4.86
CA LYS A 354 -2.40 10.74 5.69
C LYS A 354 -2.41 11.78 6.81
N THR A 355 -1.96 13.00 6.48
CA THR A 355 -1.88 14.11 7.44
C THR A 355 -3.22 14.83 7.57
N ASP A 356 -3.48 15.45 8.71
CA ASP A 356 -4.71 16.22 8.96
C ASP A 356 -4.64 17.66 8.46
N ALA A 357 -3.44 18.22 8.39
CA ALA A 357 -3.17 19.53 7.82
C ALA A 357 -1.70 19.63 7.35
N ALA A 358 -1.44 20.55 6.44
CA ALA A 358 -0.10 20.90 5.98
C ALA A 358 -0.03 22.37 5.56
N ASP A 359 1.15 22.96 5.69
CA ASP A 359 1.43 24.29 5.17
C ASP A 359 2.85 24.41 4.60
N VAL A 360 3.06 25.48 3.81
CA VAL A 360 4.38 25.84 3.26
C VAL A 360 4.71 27.25 3.72
N LEU A 361 5.91 27.39 4.24
CA LEU A 361 6.52 28.65 4.65
C LEU A 361 7.70 28.95 3.72
N LEU A 362 7.78 30.18 3.22
CA LEU A 362 8.89 30.68 2.39
C LEU A 362 9.86 31.48 3.24
N LEU A 363 11.14 31.25 3.03
CA LEU A 363 12.22 31.99 3.69
C LEU A 363 12.48 33.31 2.96
N ASP A 364 12.35 34.42 3.69
CA ASP A 364 12.86 35.71 3.29
C ASP A 364 14.29 35.87 3.83
N GLU A 365 15.26 35.81 2.93
CA GLU A 365 16.68 35.90 3.30
C GLU A 365 17.10 37.30 3.77
N THR A 366 16.27 38.33 3.53
CA THR A 366 16.63 39.73 3.87
C THR A 366 16.43 40.00 5.35
N ASP A 367 15.44 39.38 5.97
CA ASP A 367 15.12 39.57 7.38
C ASP A 367 15.10 38.26 8.22
N ASN A 368 15.52 37.14 7.61
CA ASN A 368 15.54 35.81 8.26
C ASN A 368 14.19 35.39 8.85
N MET A 369 13.12 35.69 8.13
CA MET A 369 11.76 35.35 8.54
C MET A 369 11.16 34.31 7.60
N LEU A 370 10.40 33.38 8.16
CA LEU A 370 9.54 32.46 7.43
C LEU A 370 8.16 33.09 7.29
N SER A 371 7.71 33.30 6.05
CA SER A 371 6.39 33.83 5.72
C SER A 371 5.47 32.75 5.18
N PHE A 372 4.20 32.81 5.58
CA PHE A 372 3.16 31.89 5.14
C PHE A 372 2.92 32.02 3.63
N ALA A 373 2.86 30.88 2.91
CA ALA A 373 2.63 30.83 1.48
C ALA A 373 1.33 30.11 1.08
N ALA A 374 1.10 28.93 1.66
CA ALA A 374 -0.08 28.12 1.37
C ALA A 374 -0.37 27.14 2.51
N SER A 375 -1.62 26.73 2.68
CA SER A 375 -2.03 25.67 3.62
C SER A 375 -3.23 24.87 3.13
N THR A 376 -3.41 23.71 3.75
CA THR A 376 -4.60 22.86 3.57
C THR A 376 -4.91 22.10 4.87
N GLY A 377 -6.19 21.71 5.08
CA GLY A 377 -6.61 20.85 6.19
C GLY A 377 -6.84 21.56 7.55
N PHE A 378 -6.54 22.85 7.67
CA PHE A 378 -6.84 23.62 8.88
C PHE A 378 -8.35 23.83 9.04
N ARG A 379 -8.84 23.74 10.28
CA ARG A 379 -10.26 23.99 10.62
C ARG A 379 -10.59 25.47 10.64
N ALA A 380 -9.63 26.31 10.99
CA ALA A 380 -9.79 27.75 10.96
C ALA A 380 -9.89 28.26 9.52
N THR A 381 -10.93 29.02 9.23
CA THR A 381 -11.24 29.56 7.88
C THR A 381 -10.20 30.57 7.40
N ALA A 382 -9.47 31.20 8.31
CA ALA A 382 -8.34 32.08 8.03
C ALA A 382 -7.16 31.62 8.87
N VAL A 383 -6.17 31.00 8.25
CA VAL A 383 -4.84 30.88 8.85
C VAL A 383 -4.26 32.29 8.82
N PRO A 384 -3.93 32.90 9.96
CA PRO A 384 -3.40 34.26 9.97
C PRO A 384 -2.15 34.35 9.10
N ASP A 385 -2.04 35.42 8.33
CA ASP A 385 -0.79 35.78 7.65
C ASP A 385 0.25 36.04 8.75
N TYR A 386 1.14 35.06 8.99
CA TYR A 386 2.13 35.14 10.06
C TYR A 386 3.55 35.02 9.51
N ARG A 387 4.43 35.76 10.16
CA ARG A 387 5.87 35.69 9.93
C ARG A 387 6.54 35.12 11.18
N LEU A 388 7.38 34.13 10.99
CA LEU A 388 8.05 33.40 12.07
C LEU A 388 9.56 33.60 11.97
N PRO A 389 10.23 34.00 13.06
CA PRO A 389 11.67 34.05 13.09
C PRO A 389 12.28 32.64 13.05
N LEU A 390 13.49 32.52 12.51
CA LEU A 390 14.19 31.24 12.47
C LEU A 390 14.56 30.76 13.89
N ASP A 391 14.93 31.64 14.79
CA ASP A 391 15.53 31.28 16.08
C ASP A 391 14.50 30.79 17.13
N ASP A 392 13.21 31.07 16.98
CA ASP A 392 12.18 30.79 17.99
C ASP A 392 10.93 30.16 17.39
N SER A 393 11.11 29.23 16.47
CA SER A 393 10.00 28.51 15.85
C SER A 393 10.36 27.07 15.49
N LEU A 394 9.36 26.16 15.50
CA LEU A 394 9.57 24.78 15.08
C LEU A 394 10.07 24.69 13.61
N PRO A 395 9.43 25.38 12.64
CA PRO A 395 9.94 25.36 11.26
C PRO A 395 11.30 26.05 11.12
N GLY A 396 11.60 27.04 11.96
CA GLY A 396 12.92 27.68 11.97
C GLY A 396 14.03 26.73 12.39
N ARG A 397 13.77 25.82 13.32
CA ARG A 397 14.72 24.74 13.67
C ARG A 397 14.98 23.81 12.49
N THR A 398 13.94 23.38 11.77
CA THR A 398 14.04 22.57 10.57
C THR A 398 14.90 23.26 9.50
N VAL A 399 14.68 24.54 9.30
CA VAL A 399 15.42 25.37 8.33
C VAL A 399 16.88 25.51 8.75
N SER A 400 17.14 25.84 10.01
CA SER A 400 18.50 26.04 10.52
C SER A 400 19.33 24.75 10.56
N SER A 401 18.72 23.64 10.98
CA SER A 401 19.39 22.33 11.03
C SER A 401 19.55 21.67 9.65
N ARG A 402 18.77 22.09 8.66
CA ARG A 402 18.63 21.46 7.34
C ARG A 402 18.26 19.97 7.42
N ARG A 403 17.50 19.59 8.43
CA ARG A 403 17.06 18.21 8.68
C ARG A 403 15.56 18.17 8.93
N ILE A 404 14.99 17.01 8.66
CA ILE A 404 13.60 16.74 9.03
C ILE A 404 13.50 16.78 10.56
N GLU A 405 12.53 17.52 11.06
CA GLU A 405 12.18 17.60 12.48
C GLU A 405 10.81 16.97 12.70
N THR A 406 10.69 16.11 13.71
CA THR A 406 9.43 15.51 14.10
C THR A 406 9.18 15.66 15.58
N VAL A 407 7.94 15.92 15.95
CA VAL A 407 7.47 16.03 17.34
C VAL A 407 6.27 15.13 17.51
N THR A 408 6.44 14.03 18.23
CA THR A 408 5.40 13.01 18.44
C THR A 408 4.37 13.41 19.49
N ALA A 409 4.72 14.33 20.40
CA ALA A 409 3.84 14.81 21.47
C ALA A 409 3.95 16.34 21.61
N LEU A 410 3.19 17.10 20.81
CA LEU A 410 3.18 18.56 20.84
C LEU A 410 2.78 19.14 22.20
N GLY A 411 1.97 18.44 22.98
CA GLY A 411 1.57 18.84 24.33
C GLY A 411 2.72 18.94 25.34
N ALA A 412 3.82 18.22 25.11
CA ALA A 412 5.02 18.26 25.95
C ALA A 412 5.91 19.50 25.67
N PHE A 413 5.71 20.16 24.52
CA PHE A 413 6.44 21.37 24.17
C PHE A 413 5.81 22.60 24.85
N SER A 414 6.47 23.14 25.85
CA SER A 414 5.93 24.21 26.69
C SER A 414 5.96 25.60 26.05
N GLN A 415 6.83 25.84 25.06
CA GLN A 415 7.01 27.19 24.48
C GLN A 415 7.30 27.12 22.96
N PHE A 416 6.34 27.57 22.16
CA PHE A 416 6.52 27.92 20.75
C PHE A 416 5.40 28.87 20.29
N ARG A 417 5.71 29.76 19.34
CA ARG A 417 4.84 30.89 18.99
C ARG A 417 3.43 30.53 18.50
N ARG A 418 3.21 29.34 17.92
CA ARG A 418 1.90 28.91 17.40
C ARG A 418 1.14 27.94 18.31
N ARG A 419 1.50 27.83 19.59
CA ARG A 419 0.89 26.88 20.53
C ARG A 419 -0.64 27.03 20.61
N SER A 420 -1.15 28.28 20.66
CA SER A 420 -2.60 28.54 20.72
C SER A 420 -3.34 28.11 19.46
N LEU A 421 -2.73 28.27 18.28
CA LEU A 421 -3.27 27.78 17.02
C LEU A 421 -3.32 26.24 17.03
N PHE A 422 -2.22 25.58 17.38
CA PHE A 422 -2.14 24.12 17.40
C PHE A 422 -3.11 23.50 18.40
N ALA A 423 -3.31 24.12 19.56
CA ALA A 423 -4.28 23.68 20.55
C ALA A 423 -5.73 23.77 20.02
N ARG A 424 -6.09 24.89 19.34
CA ARG A 424 -7.42 25.06 18.72
C ARG A 424 -7.67 24.05 17.59
N GLU A 425 -6.65 23.75 16.79
CA GLU A 425 -6.71 22.77 15.71
C GLU A 425 -6.73 21.33 16.23
N GLY A 426 -6.32 21.10 17.48
CA GLY A 426 -6.25 19.78 18.11
C GLY A 426 -5.07 18.94 17.62
N PHE A 427 -3.99 19.58 17.14
CA PHE A 427 -2.80 18.87 16.69
C PHE A 427 -2.05 18.24 17.86
N LYS A 428 -1.68 16.97 17.70
CA LYS A 428 -0.92 16.18 18.68
C LYS A 428 0.50 15.91 18.24
N SER A 429 0.73 15.82 16.93
CA SER A 429 2.04 15.52 16.36
C SER A 429 2.33 16.46 15.20
N TYR A 430 3.61 16.65 14.94
CA TYR A 430 4.15 17.60 13.97
C TYR A 430 5.35 16.99 13.24
N GLY A 431 5.47 17.29 11.96
CA GLY A 431 6.65 17.02 11.16
C GLY A 431 6.97 18.21 10.27
N ALA A 432 8.24 18.45 10.00
CA ALA A 432 8.66 19.46 9.02
C ALA A 432 9.90 19.04 8.26
N VAL A 433 9.97 19.42 6.98
CA VAL A 433 11.11 19.20 6.10
C VAL A 433 11.61 20.52 5.54
N PRO A 434 12.95 20.74 5.48
CA PRO A 434 13.50 21.94 4.86
C PRO A 434 13.35 21.88 3.35
N LEU A 435 12.96 22.98 2.74
CA LEU A 435 12.85 23.11 1.30
C LEU A 435 14.17 23.61 0.73
N ILE A 436 14.94 22.71 0.10
CA ILE A 436 16.27 23.00 -0.42
C ILE A 436 16.28 22.77 -1.94
N SER A 437 16.53 23.82 -2.72
CA SER A 437 16.73 23.74 -4.17
C SER A 437 18.14 24.18 -4.53
N ARG A 438 18.88 23.34 -5.27
CA ARG A 438 20.27 23.63 -5.71
C ARG A 438 21.20 24.07 -4.58
N GLY A 439 21.05 23.47 -3.39
CA GLY A 439 21.81 23.82 -2.18
C GLY A 439 21.33 25.09 -1.45
N LYS A 440 20.38 25.84 -2.04
CA LYS A 440 19.78 27.02 -1.46
C LYS A 440 18.52 26.65 -0.69
N LEU A 441 18.39 27.17 0.52
CA LEU A 441 17.23 27.01 1.36
C LEU A 441 16.15 28.01 0.93
N VAL A 442 14.95 27.52 0.64
CA VAL A 442 13.83 28.36 0.15
C VAL A 442 12.64 28.41 1.10
N GLY A 443 12.63 27.55 2.14
CA GLY A 443 11.55 27.52 3.13
C GLY A 443 11.44 26.24 3.91
N ALA A 444 10.24 25.96 4.41
CA ALA A 444 9.87 24.71 5.08
C ALA A 444 8.48 24.24 4.65
N LEU A 445 8.29 22.92 4.58
CA LEU A 445 6.99 22.26 4.49
C LEU A 445 6.68 21.62 5.83
N GLU A 446 5.53 21.96 6.40
CA GLU A 446 5.07 21.46 7.68
C GLU A 446 3.87 20.55 7.50
N VAL A 447 3.78 19.51 8.33
CA VAL A 447 2.67 18.54 8.36
C VAL A 447 2.20 18.34 9.80
N PHE A 448 0.90 18.18 9.97
CA PHE A 448 0.26 18.13 11.29
C PHE A 448 -0.71 16.97 11.38
N HIS A 449 -0.70 16.29 12.55
CA HIS A 449 -1.64 15.23 12.86
C HIS A 449 -2.42 15.52 14.13
N ARG A 450 -3.71 15.17 14.13
CA ARG A 450 -4.60 15.23 15.31
C ARG A 450 -4.54 13.96 16.17
N SER A 451 -3.76 12.95 15.71
CA SER A 451 -3.43 11.71 16.43
C SER A 451 -1.94 11.64 16.74
N ALA A 452 -1.54 10.69 17.58
CA ALA A 452 -0.13 10.39 17.78
C ALA A 452 0.45 9.80 16.47
N LEU A 453 1.60 10.29 16.05
CA LEU A 453 2.35 9.81 14.89
C LEU A 453 3.69 9.26 15.34
N THR A 454 3.99 8.04 14.94
CA THR A 454 5.33 7.43 14.99
C THR A 454 5.83 7.26 13.56
N PRO A 455 6.55 8.26 13.00
CA PRO A 455 7.00 8.19 11.61
C PRO A 455 8.04 7.10 11.45
N ASP A 456 7.85 6.21 10.48
CA ASP A 456 8.86 5.26 10.05
C ASP A 456 9.80 5.88 8.99
N GLN A 457 10.86 5.14 8.66
CA GLN A 457 11.86 5.62 7.69
C GLN A 457 11.25 5.89 6.30
N GLU A 458 10.23 5.14 5.92
CA GLU A 458 9.56 5.29 4.63
C GLU A 458 8.75 6.58 4.59
N TRP A 459 8.02 6.87 5.65
CA TRP A 459 7.26 8.12 5.81
C TRP A 459 8.21 9.34 5.76
N LEU A 460 9.34 9.27 6.47
CA LEU A 460 10.35 10.34 6.48
C LEU A 460 10.95 10.55 5.08
N SER A 461 11.31 9.47 4.39
CA SER A 461 11.86 9.54 3.03
C SER A 461 10.87 10.12 2.04
N PHE A 462 9.58 9.82 2.19
CA PHE A 462 8.55 10.37 1.32
C PHE A 462 8.28 11.86 1.60
N LEU A 463 8.28 12.28 2.86
CA LEU A 463 8.19 13.69 3.23
C LEU A 463 9.37 14.49 2.64
N ASP A 464 10.59 13.93 2.69
CA ASP A 464 11.79 14.54 2.09
C ASP A 464 11.68 14.70 0.57
N ALA A 465 11.19 13.66 -0.11
CA ALA A 465 10.94 13.69 -1.55
C ALA A 465 9.93 14.78 -1.94
N LEU A 466 8.81 14.90 -1.20
CA LEU A 466 7.83 15.96 -1.42
C LEU A 466 8.40 17.35 -1.15
N GLY A 467 9.20 17.49 -0.09
CA GLY A 467 9.93 18.73 0.21
C GLY A 467 10.87 19.14 -0.92
N SER A 468 11.62 18.19 -1.46
CA SER A 468 12.52 18.43 -2.60
C SER A 468 11.77 18.90 -3.84
N VAL A 469 10.63 18.28 -4.16
CA VAL A 469 9.76 18.67 -5.28
C VAL A 469 9.17 20.07 -5.06
N ALA A 470 8.70 20.37 -3.85
CA ALA A 470 8.21 21.70 -3.48
C ALA A 470 9.29 22.78 -3.61
N ALA A 471 10.51 22.48 -3.17
CA ALA A 471 11.63 23.39 -3.27
C ALA A 471 11.96 23.75 -4.73
N ILE A 472 11.97 22.75 -5.62
CA ILE A 472 12.19 22.97 -7.07
C ILE A 472 11.06 23.83 -7.65
N ALA A 473 9.80 23.60 -7.28
CA ALA A 473 8.66 24.38 -7.72
C ALA A 473 8.77 25.85 -7.32
N ILE A 474 9.14 26.11 -6.07
CA ILE A 474 9.33 27.46 -5.53
C ILE A 474 10.49 28.17 -6.25
N ASP A 475 11.62 27.51 -6.43
CA ASP A 475 12.78 28.08 -7.11
C ASP A 475 12.47 28.44 -8.57
N ASN A 476 11.80 27.54 -9.29
CA ASN A 476 11.38 27.78 -10.67
C ASN A 476 10.40 28.95 -10.78
N ALA A 477 9.40 29.04 -9.89
CA ALA A 477 8.45 30.15 -9.88
C ALA A 477 9.15 31.48 -9.58
N SER A 478 10.02 31.50 -8.57
CA SER A 478 10.82 32.69 -8.21
C SER A 478 11.72 33.14 -9.36
N MET A 479 12.34 32.20 -10.07
CA MET A 479 13.16 32.50 -11.25
C MET A 479 12.34 33.11 -12.39
N GLN A 480 11.17 32.55 -12.68
CA GLN A 480 10.26 33.07 -13.69
C GLN A 480 9.77 34.49 -13.35
N GLU A 481 9.48 34.76 -12.09
CA GLU A 481 9.03 36.08 -11.64
C GLU A 481 10.15 37.12 -11.78
N ARG A 482 11.38 36.75 -11.44
CA ARG A 482 12.59 37.58 -11.66
C ARG A 482 12.82 37.88 -13.15
N LEU A 483 12.68 36.87 -14.02
CA LEU A 483 12.81 37.04 -15.48
C LEU A 483 11.72 37.96 -16.04
N ARG A 484 10.47 37.83 -15.59
CA ARG A 484 9.36 38.72 -15.97
C ARG A 484 9.62 40.15 -15.51
N ALA A 485 10.08 40.33 -14.28
CA ALA A 485 10.44 41.65 -13.75
C ALA A 485 11.63 42.29 -14.51
N ALA A 486 12.62 41.50 -14.89
CA ALA A 486 13.75 41.97 -15.71
C ALA A 486 13.28 42.34 -17.12
N ALA A 487 12.46 41.53 -17.78
CA ALA A 487 11.87 41.83 -19.10
C ALA A 487 10.98 43.10 -19.10
N SER A 488 10.28 43.36 -18.00
CA SER A 488 9.48 44.59 -17.85
C SER A 488 10.35 45.86 -17.69
N ARG A 489 11.59 45.73 -17.20
CA ARG A 489 12.53 46.85 -17.07
C ARG A 489 13.28 47.16 -18.37
N THR A 490 13.42 46.20 -19.28
CA THR A 490 14.16 46.35 -20.55
C THR A 490 13.35 46.87 -21.71
N GLY A 491 12.06 47.23 -21.51
CA GLY A 491 11.25 47.91 -22.52
C GLY A 491 11.00 47.14 -23.83
N ALA A 492 11.08 45.81 -23.82
CA ALA A 492 10.79 45.01 -25.00
C ALA A 492 9.34 45.14 -25.41
N PRO A 493 9.03 45.36 -26.72
CA PRO A 493 7.66 45.57 -27.18
C PRO A 493 6.79 44.32 -26.91
N ARG A 494 5.72 44.47 -26.16
CA ARG A 494 4.68 43.45 -26.01
C ARG A 494 4.00 43.24 -27.35
N ILE A 495 4.11 42.03 -27.88
CA ILE A 495 3.21 41.56 -28.94
C ILE A 495 1.82 41.41 -28.28
N PRO A 496 0.77 42.09 -28.74
CA PRO A 496 -0.57 41.95 -28.17
C PRO A 496 -1.06 40.51 -28.43
N SER A 497 -1.18 39.69 -27.39
CA SER A 497 -1.90 38.42 -27.49
C SER A 497 -3.41 38.72 -27.49
N THR A 498 -4.10 38.32 -28.55
CA THR A 498 -5.56 38.47 -28.76
C THR A 498 -6.36 37.50 -27.89
N GLY A 499 -6.15 37.46 -26.57
CA GLY A 499 -6.92 36.59 -25.66
C GLY A 499 -6.51 36.78 -24.20
N PRO A 500 -7.34 36.28 -23.25
CA PRO A 500 -7.02 36.34 -21.82
C PRO A 500 -5.74 35.63 -21.50
N PRO A 501 -4.96 36.05 -20.47
CA PRO A 501 -3.67 35.49 -20.13
C PRO A 501 -3.79 34.11 -19.45
N LEU A 502 -4.13 33.10 -20.23
CA LEU A 502 -4.25 31.72 -19.80
C LEU A 502 -2.90 30.99 -19.87
N SER A 503 -2.59 30.24 -18.83
CA SER A 503 -1.43 29.35 -18.81
C SER A 503 -1.61 28.18 -19.80
N PRO A 504 -0.53 27.45 -20.18
CA PRO A 504 -0.64 26.27 -21.05
C PRO A 504 -1.62 25.22 -20.51
N LEU A 505 -1.61 24.95 -19.21
CA LEU A 505 -2.55 24.04 -18.56
C LEU A 505 -3.99 24.56 -18.60
N GLU A 506 -4.20 25.85 -18.32
CA GLU A 506 -5.52 26.47 -18.41
C GLU A 506 -6.06 26.42 -19.84
N LYS A 507 -5.22 26.64 -20.85
CA LYS A 507 -5.58 26.47 -22.26
C LYS A 507 -5.99 25.03 -22.57
N GLN A 508 -5.27 24.03 -22.04
CA GLN A 508 -5.62 22.63 -22.21
C GLN A 508 -6.97 22.31 -21.55
N ILE A 509 -7.18 22.76 -20.31
CA ILE A 509 -8.47 22.63 -19.61
C ILE A 509 -9.60 23.29 -20.41
N VAL A 510 -9.38 24.49 -20.90
CA VAL A 510 -10.37 25.24 -21.71
C VAL A 510 -10.70 24.49 -23.01
N ARG A 511 -9.72 23.88 -23.70
CA ARG A 511 -9.97 23.03 -24.89
C ARG A 511 -10.88 21.84 -24.56
N LEU A 512 -10.60 21.15 -23.47
CA LEU A 512 -11.40 20.00 -23.04
C LEU A 512 -12.81 20.42 -22.61
N VAL A 513 -12.93 21.58 -21.96
CA VAL A 513 -14.21 22.18 -21.57
C VAL A 513 -15.02 22.59 -22.80
N ALA A 514 -14.40 23.20 -23.79
CA ALA A 514 -15.03 23.55 -25.06
C ALA A 514 -15.46 22.29 -25.86
N ALA A 515 -14.71 21.17 -25.71
CA ALA A 515 -15.07 19.86 -26.25
C ALA A 515 -16.17 19.14 -25.43
N GLY A 516 -16.77 19.79 -24.42
CA GLY A 516 -17.88 19.25 -23.62
C GLY A 516 -17.50 18.26 -22.53
N ARG A 517 -16.21 18.07 -22.23
CA ARG A 517 -15.73 17.12 -21.20
C ARG A 517 -16.13 17.53 -19.80
N THR A 518 -16.57 16.59 -18.97
CA THR A 518 -16.85 16.82 -17.55
C THR A 518 -15.57 17.09 -16.75
N ASN A 519 -15.69 17.68 -15.54
CA ASN A 519 -14.51 17.89 -14.69
C ASN A 519 -13.79 16.59 -14.32
N ARG A 520 -14.48 15.46 -14.29
CA ARG A 520 -13.90 14.14 -14.07
C ARG A 520 -13.05 13.69 -15.26
N GLU A 521 -13.55 13.85 -16.47
CA GLU A 521 -12.82 13.52 -17.70
C GLU A 521 -11.66 14.48 -17.93
N VAL A 522 -11.85 15.79 -17.68
CA VAL A 522 -10.76 16.77 -17.72
C VAL A 522 -9.67 16.39 -16.72
N ALA A 523 -10.04 16.03 -15.49
CA ALA A 523 -9.09 15.62 -14.46
C ALA A 523 -8.26 14.40 -14.87
N ALA A 524 -8.89 13.40 -15.50
CA ALA A 524 -8.21 12.22 -16.04
C ALA A 524 -7.23 12.60 -17.16
N GLU A 525 -7.65 13.46 -18.10
CA GLU A 525 -6.85 13.86 -19.28
C GLU A 525 -5.63 14.72 -18.91
N VAL A 526 -5.79 15.62 -17.93
CA VAL A 526 -4.71 16.50 -17.47
C VAL A 526 -3.97 15.95 -16.24
N HIS A 527 -4.26 14.71 -15.83
CA HIS A 527 -3.66 14.02 -14.69
C HIS A 527 -3.75 14.82 -13.36
N LEU A 528 -4.90 15.43 -13.11
CA LEU A 528 -5.17 16.20 -11.90
C LEU A 528 -6.39 15.64 -11.13
N SER A 529 -6.55 16.05 -9.86
CA SER A 529 -7.78 15.76 -9.11
C SER A 529 -8.97 16.59 -9.62
N GLN A 530 -10.20 16.07 -9.47
CA GLN A 530 -11.40 16.84 -9.82
C GLN A 530 -11.49 18.17 -9.07
N ASN A 531 -11.00 18.23 -7.83
CA ASN A 531 -10.99 19.45 -7.04
C ASN A 531 -9.98 20.47 -7.59
N THR A 532 -8.84 20.00 -8.07
CA THR A 532 -7.84 20.84 -8.74
C THR A 532 -8.40 21.41 -10.04
N VAL A 533 -9.11 20.59 -10.83
CA VAL A 533 -9.79 21.08 -12.05
C VAL A 533 -10.88 22.11 -11.73
N LYS A 534 -11.68 21.91 -10.67
CA LYS A 534 -12.67 22.91 -10.21
C LYS A 534 -12.00 24.23 -9.81
N PHE A 535 -10.84 24.15 -9.17
CA PHE A 535 -10.07 25.34 -8.81
C PHE A 535 -9.59 26.10 -10.05
N HIS A 536 -8.96 25.41 -11.02
CA HIS A 536 -8.56 26.01 -12.30
C HIS A 536 -9.74 26.60 -13.06
N MET A 537 -10.88 25.91 -13.07
CA MET A 537 -12.10 26.42 -13.71
C MET A 537 -12.55 27.77 -13.12
N ARG A 538 -12.48 27.90 -11.79
CA ARG A 538 -12.82 29.19 -11.14
C ARG A 538 -11.88 30.32 -11.58
N GLN A 539 -10.58 30.05 -11.61
CA GLN A 539 -9.58 31.02 -12.07
C GLN A 539 -9.72 31.34 -13.55
N ILE A 540 -10.03 30.37 -14.40
CA ILE A 540 -10.27 30.56 -15.81
C ILE A 540 -11.47 31.47 -16.01
N LEU A 541 -12.58 31.22 -15.30
CA LEU A 541 -13.77 32.05 -15.37
C LEU A 541 -13.49 33.51 -14.95
N GLU A 542 -12.70 33.67 -13.87
CA GLU A 542 -12.29 35.01 -13.40
C GLU A 542 -11.41 35.75 -14.42
N LYS A 543 -10.40 35.04 -15.00
CA LYS A 543 -9.48 35.60 -16.02
C LYS A 543 -10.18 35.94 -17.35
N THR A 544 -11.20 35.17 -17.72
CA THR A 544 -11.94 35.33 -18.98
C THR A 544 -13.16 36.22 -18.84
N GLY A 545 -13.59 36.50 -17.61
CA GLY A 545 -14.84 37.25 -17.34
C GLY A 545 -16.12 36.45 -17.60
N ALA A 546 -15.99 35.13 -17.87
CA ALA A 546 -17.14 34.27 -18.09
C ALA A 546 -17.81 33.95 -16.75
N SER A 547 -19.14 34.05 -16.67
CA SER A 547 -19.90 33.79 -15.44
C SER A 547 -20.10 32.30 -15.16
N ASN A 548 -19.97 31.45 -16.17
CA ASN A 548 -20.15 30.02 -16.04
C ASN A 548 -19.43 29.25 -17.15
N ARG A 549 -19.37 27.92 -16.98
CA ARG A 549 -18.71 26.97 -17.89
C ARG A 549 -19.24 27.03 -19.33
N THR A 550 -20.56 27.19 -19.48
CA THR A 550 -21.23 27.23 -20.80
C THR A 550 -20.86 28.49 -21.55
N GLU A 551 -20.83 29.61 -20.86
CA GLU A 551 -20.41 30.89 -21.41
C GLU A 551 -18.93 30.87 -21.81
N LEU A 552 -18.06 30.29 -20.97
CA LEU A 552 -16.66 30.08 -21.31
C LEU A 552 -16.49 29.26 -22.59
N ALA A 553 -17.18 28.12 -22.73
CA ALA A 553 -17.12 27.29 -23.92
C ALA A 553 -17.59 28.05 -25.17
N HIS A 554 -18.64 28.88 -25.06
CA HIS A 554 -19.14 29.72 -26.14
C HIS A 554 -18.15 30.83 -26.54
N GLN A 555 -17.53 31.51 -25.58
CA GLN A 555 -16.53 32.56 -25.82
C GLN A 555 -15.31 31.99 -26.56
N VAL A 556 -14.81 30.83 -26.11
CA VAL A 556 -13.67 30.13 -26.73
C VAL A 556 -13.93 29.81 -28.20
N THR A 557 -15.14 29.32 -28.50
CA THR A 557 -15.52 28.96 -29.87
C THR A 557 -15.70 30.17 -30.76
N LYS A 558 -16.22 31.29 -30.19
CA LYS A 558 -16.52 32.51 -30.92
C LYS A 558 -15.27 33.36 -31.18
N GLU A 559 -14.37 33.46 -30.20
CA GLU A 559 -13.24 34.39 -30.24
C GLU A 559 -11.91 33.74 -30.64
N GLY A 560 -11.87 32.40 -30.79
CA GLY A 560 -10.71 31.68 -31.30
C GLY A 560 -9.46 31.78 -30.44
N TRP A 561 -9.60 31.73 -29.11
CA TRP A 561 -8.46 31.89 -28.18
C TRP A 561 -7.48 30.70 -28.14
N LEU A 562 -7.77 29.62 -28.85
CA LEU A 562 -7.06 28.33 -28.76
C LEU A 562 -6.37 27.92 -30.06
#